data_0312ecc2e7c3c64e75ce6432715f1402
#
_entry.id   0312ecc2e7c3c64e75ce6432715f1402
#
_cell.length_a   1.000
_cell.length_b   1.000
_cell.length_c   1.000
_cell.angle_alpha   90.00
_cell.angle_beta   90.00
_cell.angle_gamma   90.00
#
_symmetry.space_group_name_H-M   'P 1'
#
loop_
_entity.id
_entity.type
_entity.pdbx_description
1 polymer ?
#
loop_
_entity_poly.entity_id
_entity_poly.type
_entity_poly.pdbx_seq_one_letter_code
_entity_poly.pdbx_strand_id
1 'polypeptide(L)'
;MALLRKLKGLEDHISVDFSHPDMLEMGWSFEKDFPKATGDTLYNKKYAHQIYQFSDNKITTKATVPILWDKKSCSIVNNESSEIIRIFNSAFNYLTKNYNDYYPHNLKNEIDDINKIIYENINNGVYKSGFSTTQASYEDAVNKLFSTLDMIEKLLDKQD
;
A
#
# COMPACT_ATOMS: atom_id res chain seq x y z
N MET A 1 3.00 2.66 3.99
CA MET A 1 4.40 2.39 3.59
C MET A 1 5.33 3.58 3.77
N ALA A 2 5.02 4.77 3.25
CA ALA A 2 5.89 5.95 3.40
C ALA A 2 6.21 6.27 4.88
N LEU A 3 5.23 6.19 5.77
CA LEU A 3 5.43 6.37 7.21
C LEU A 3 6.42 5.34 7.79
N LEU A 4 6.25 4.06 7.50
CA LEU A 4 7.14 3.02 8.04
C LEU A 4 8.56 3.11 7.44
N ARG A 5 8.69 3.50 6.17
CA ARG A 5 9.98 3.82 5.55
C ARG A 5 10.74 4.87 6.38
N LYS A 6 10.06 5.92 6.83
CA LYS A 6 10.62 6.97 7.69
C LYS A 6 10.93 6.46 9.10
N LEU A 7 9.98 5.78 9.75
CA LEU A 7 10.15 5.23 11.10
C LEU A 7 11.32 4.23 11.19
N LYS A 8 11.62 3.53 10.11
CA LYS A 8 12.73 2.56 10.02
C LYS A 8 14.03 3.16 9.51
N GLY A 9 14.08 4.47 9.19
CA GLY A 9 15.29 5.12 8.68
C GLY A 9 15.72 4.63 7.30
N LEU A 10 14.76 4.27 6.45
CA LEU A 10 15.01 3.71 5.12
C LEU A 10 15.08 4.78 4.01
N GLU A 11 15.04 6.07 4.36
CA GLU A 11 14.91 7.16 3.38
C GLU A 11 16.12 7.27 2.45
N ASP A 12 17.32 6.99 2.96
CA ASP A 12 18.55 7.00 2.17
C ASP A 12 18.80 5.68 1.40
N HIS A 13 18.04 4.63 1.72
CA HIS A 13 18.22 3.30 1.15
C HIS A 13 17.16 2.93 0.13
N ILE A 14 15.93 3.41 0.32
CA ILE A 14 14.78 3.12 -0.53
C ILE A 14 14.22 4.45 -1.05
N SER A 15 14.47 4.76 -2.31
CA SER A 15 13.82 5.89 -2.99
C SER A 15 12.32 5.63 -3.16
N VAL A 16 11.53 6.67 -3.35
CA VAL A 16 10.09 6.56 -3.59
C VAL A 16 9.68 7.48 -4.73
N ASP A 17 8.92 6.93 -5.66
CA ASP A 17 8.20 7.66 -6.69
C ASP A 17 6.71 7.63 -6.38
N PHE A 18 6.01 8.73 -6.65
CA PHE A 18 4.57 8.85 -6.46
C PHE A 18 3.88 8.89 -7.81
N SER A 19 2.94 7.97 -8.01
CA SER A 19 2.02 7.98 -9.16
C SER A 19 1.04 9.15 -9.06
N HIS A 20 0.38 9.45 -10.17
CA HIS A 20 -0.80 10.30 -10.17
C HIS A 20 -1.90 9.66 -9.29
N PRO A 21 -2.65 10.46 -8.50
CA PRO A 21 -3.66 9.90 -7.59
C PRO A 21 -4.89 9.34 -8.31
N ASP A 22 -5.19 9.82 -9.51
CA ASP A 22 -6.35 9.36 -10.27
C ASP A 22 -5.99 8.13 -11.12
N MET A 23 -6.75 7.06 -10.93
CA MET A 23 -6.69 5.88 -11.77
C MET A 23 -7.66 6.04 -12.94
N LEU A 24 -7.11 6.39 -14.11
CA LEU A 24 -7.86 6.55 -15.34
C LEU A 24 -7.97 5.25 -16.14
N GLU A 25 -8.45 5.34 -17.38
CA GLU A 25 -8.70 4.19 -18.27
C GLU A 25 -7.48 3.27 -18.44
N MET A 26 -6.28 3.85 -18.54
CA MET A 26 -5.01 3.10 -18.66
C MET A 26 -4.42 2.65 -17.31
N GLY A 27 -5.16 2.81 -16.22
CA GLY A 27 -4.73 2.51 -14.87
C GLY A 27 -3.88 3.62 -14.24
N TRP A 28 -3.04 3.25 -13.28
CA TRP A 28 -2.17 4.20 -12.57
C TRP A 28 -1.12 4.79 -13.50
N SER A 29 -1.10 6.14 -13.60
CA SER A 29 -0.12 6.86 -14.41
C SER A 29 1.01 7.45 -13.57
N PHE A 30 2.10 7.78 -14.24
CA PHE A 30 3.24 8.52 -13.69
C PHE A 30 3.28 9.96 -14.24
N GLU A 31 2.14 10.52 -14.62
CA GLU A 31 2.02 11.92 -15.02
C GLU A 31 2.31 12.85 -13.83
N LYS A 32 2.90 14.02 -14.12
CA LYS A 32 3.44 14.95 -13.12
C LYS A 32 2.60 16.22 -12.96
N ASP A 33 1.41 16.23 -13.53
CA ASP A 33 0.48 17.36 -13.53
C ASP A 33 -0.30 17.49 -12.20
N PHE A 34 -0.09 16.55 -11.28
CA PHE A 34 -0.65 16.62 -9.93
C PHE A 34 0.43 16.99 -8.90
N PRO A 35 0.15 17.87 -7.91
CA PRO A 35 1.06 18.20 -6.84
C PRO A 35 1.59 16.96 -6.10
N LYS A 36 2.92 16.81 -6.00
CA LYS A 36 3.64 15.68 -5.40
C LYS A 36 3.72 14.41 -6.25
N ALA A 37 3.08 14.31 -7.41
CA ALA A 37 3.38 13.24 -8.34
C ALA A 37 4.81 13.44 -8.88
N THR A 38 5.68 12.43 -8.71
CA THR A 38 7.09 12.53 -9.12
C THR A 38 7.32 11.94 -10.50
N GLY A 39 6.39 11.12 -10.95
CA GLY A 39 6.59 10.25 -12.10
C GLY A 39 7.50 9.07 -11.79
N ASP A 40 7.79 8.24 -12.79
CA ASP A 40 8.79 7.19 -12.69
C ASP A 40 10.19 7.80 -12.97
N THR A 41 11.01 7.90 -11.94
CA THR A 41 12.36 8.48 -12.03
C THR A 41 13.42 7.46 -12.45
N LEU A 42 13.10 6.17 -12.47
CA LEU A 42 14.04 5.10 -12.80
C LEU A 42 14.07 4.79 -14.28
N TYR A 43 12.91 4.60 -14.91
CA TYR A 43 12.78 4.09 -16.26
C TYR A 43 11.96 4.99 -17.18
N ASN A 44 11.45 6.11 -16.64
CA ASN A 44 10.62 7.07 -17.35
C ASN A 44 9.39 6.43 -18.05
N LYS A 45 8.80 5.44 -17.38
CA LYS A 45 7.57 4.80 -17.83
C LYS A 45 6.38 5.72 -17.57
N LYS A 46 5.37 5.63 -18.42
CA LYS A 46 4.16 6.45 -18.33
C LYS A 46 3.10 5.84 -17.41
N TYR A 47 3.04 4.51 -17.31
CA TYR A 47 2.02 3.78 -16.57
C TYR A 47 2.60 2.66 -15.71
N ALA A 48 1.94 2.35 -14.61
CA ALA A 48 2.35 1.27 -13.70
C ALA A 48 2.40 -0.10 -14.39
N HIS A 49 1.46 -0.40 -15.30
CA HIS A 49 1.48 -1.68 -16.03
C HIS A 49 2.76 -1.90 -16.85
N GLN A 50 3.41 -0.82 -17.30
CA GLN A 50 4.68 -0.92 -18.03
C GLN A 50 5.84 -1.35 -17.11
N ILE A 51 5.78 -1.04 -15.80
CA ILE A 51 6.72 -1.55 -14.81
C ILE A 51 6.52 -3.06 -14.59
N TYR A 52 5.25 -3.51 -14.53
CA TYR A 52 4.94 -4.94 -14.44
C TYR A 52 5.47 -5.71 -15.65
N GLN A 53 5.21 -5.24 -16.87
CA GLN A 53 5.70 -5.82 -18.10
C GLN A 53 7.23 -5.78 -18.21
N PHE A 54 7.86 -4.77 -17.63
CA PHE A 54 9.33 -4.67 -17.59
C PHE A 54 9.94 -5.67 -16.61
N SER A 55 9.25 -5.97 -15.50
CA SER A 55 9.63 -7.02 -14.56
C SER A 55 9.51 -8.43 -15.17
N ASP A 56 8.40 -8.68 -15.85
CA ASP A 56 8.12 -9.94 -16.55
C ASP A 56 7.18 -9.67 -17.73
N ASN A 57 7.65 -9.89 -18.93
CA ASN A 57 6.89 -9.64 -20.15
C ASN A 57 5.72 -10.61 -20.39
N LYS A 58 5.63 -11.68 -19.58
CA LYS A 58 4.53 -12.67 -19.62
C LYS A 58 3.51 -12.46 -18.50
N ILE A 59 3.70 -11.44 -17.66
CA ILE A 59 2.82 -11.21 -16.52
C ILE A 59 1.41 -10.87 -16.96
N THR A 60 0.42 -11.57 -16.41
CA THR A 60 -1.01 -11.33 -16.62
C THR A 60 -1.67 -11.07 -15.27
N THR A 61 -1.66 -9.82 -14.83
CA THR A 61 -2.26 -9.41 -13.56
C THR A 61 -2.75 -7.96 -13.65
N LYS A 62 -3.56 -7.55 -12.70
CA LYS A 62 -3.84 -6.12 -12.52
C LYS A 62 -2.59 -5.41 -12.03
N ALA A 63 -2.19 -4.36 -12.73
CA ALA A 63 -1.12 -3.50 -12.28
C ALA A 63 -1.64 -2.58 -11.18
N THR A 64 -1.22 -2.83 -9.95
CA THR A 64 -1.60 -2.06 -8.77
C THR A 64 -0.41 -1.32 -8.19
N VAL A 65 -0.67 -0.33 -7.39
CA VAL A 65 0.29 0.33 -6.53
C VAL A 65 -0.07 0.01 -5.07
N PRO A 66 0.91 -0.16 -4.21
CA PRO A 66 2.34 0.10 -4.34
C PRO A 66 3.11 -0.97 -5.13
N ILE A 67 4.34 -0.64 -5.51
CA ILE A 67 5.31 -1.57 -6.09
C ILE A 67 6.62 -1.43 -5.32
N LEU A 68 7.07 -2.51 -4.68
CA LEU A 68 8.44 -2.59 -4.16
C LEU A 68 9.33 -3.18 -5.26
N TRP A 69 10.30 -2.40 -5.69
CA TRP A 69 11.16 -2.70 -6.83
C TRP A 69 12.60 -2.97 -6.42
N ASP A 70 13.20 -4.02 -6.92
CA ASP A 70 14.64 -4.25 -6.82
C ASP A 70 15.35 -3.71 -8.07
N LYS A 71 16.16 -2.66 -7.87
CA LYS A 71 16.91 -2.01 -8.94
C LYS A 71 18.00 -2.91 -9.54
N LYS A 72 18.52 -3.87 -8.76
CA LYS A 72 19.61 -4.76 -9.21
C LYS A 72 19.10 -5.86 -10.11
N SER A 73 18.02 -6.52 -9.72
CA SER A 73 17.40 -7.58 -10.52
C SER A 73 16.43 -7.06 -11.57
N CYS A 74 16.10 -5.75 -11.54
CA CYS A 74 15.08 -5.11 -12.37
C CYS A 74 13.74 -5.86 -12.32
N SER A 75 13.30 -6.17 -11.11
CA SER A 75 12.07 -6.94 -10.89
C SER A 75 11.26 -6.44 -9.72
N ILE A 76 9.95 -6.73 -9.75
CA ILE A 76 9.05 -6.50 -8.64
C ILE A 76 9.35 -7.50 -7.52
N VAL A 77 9.66 -6.98 -6.33
CA VAL A 77 9.81 -7.79 -5.11
C VAL A 77 8.44 -8.12 -4.53
N ASN A 78 7.58 -7.11 -4.42
CA ASN A 78 6.25 -7.25 -3.87
C ASN A 78 5.37 -6.06 -4.27
N ASN A 79 4.07 -6.26 -4.35
CA ASN A 79 3.08 -5.21 -4.62
C ASN A 79 1.91 -5.20 -3.61
N GLU A 80 2.02 -6.00 -2.55
CA GLU A 80 1.02 -6.05 -1.49
C GLU A 80 1.45 -5.17 -0.30
N SER A 81 0.64 -4.18 0.05
CA SER A 81 0.95 -3.20 1.10
C SER A 81 1.29 -3.85 2.45
N SER A 82 0.52 -4.85 2.84
CA SER A 82 0.70 -5.58 4.10
C SER A 82 2.03 -6.32 4.15
N GLU A 83 2.45 -6.92 3.05
CA GLU A 83 3.73 -7.62 2.92
C GLU A 83 4.90 -6.63 2.91
N ILE A 84 4.78 -5.54 2.16
CA ILE A 84 5.85 -4.52 2.05
C ILE A 84 6.14 -3.89 3.42
N ILE A 85 5.11 -3.58 4.23
CA ILE A 85 5.35 -3.06 5.59
C ILE A 85 6.04 -4.08 6.49
N ARG A 86 5.78 -5.36 6.35
CA ARG A 86 6.49 -6.41 7.07
C ARG A 86 7.95 -6.53 6.63
N ILE A 87 8.21 -6.43 5.33
CA ILE A 87 9.58 -6.37 4.78
C ILE A 87 10.32 -5.17 5.37
N PHE A 88 9.72 -3.98 5.39
CA PHE A 88 10.34 -2.78 5.95
C PHE A 88 10.58 -2.89 7.45
N ASN A 89 9.71 -3.59 8.18
CA ASN A 89 9.82 -3.75 9.61
C ASN A 89 11.10 -4.48 10.05
N SER A 90 11.56 -5.45 9.28
CA SER A 90 12.65 -6.34 9.73
C SER A 90 13.81 -6.52 8.76
N ALA A 91 13.57 -6.57 7.45
CA ALA A 91 14.57 -7.01 6.47
C ALA A 91 15.80 -6.10 6.38
N PHE A 92 15.69 -4.83 6.76
CA PHE A 92 16.75 -3.82 6.63
C PHE A 92 17.35 -3.40 7.98
N ASN A 93 17.02 -4.06 9.08
CA ASN A 93 17.47 -3.68 10.42
C ASN A 93 19.00 -3.63 10.55
N TYR A 94 19.70 -4.56 9.90
CA TYR A 94 21.17 -4.58 9.91
C TYR A 94 21.79 -3.38 9.19
N LEU A 95 21.07 -2.84 8.19
CA LEU A 95 21.52 -1.70 7.38
C LEU A 95 21.32 -0.39 8.12
N THR A 96 20.10 -0.17 8.63
CA THR A 96 19.70 1.08 9.32
C THR A 96 20.10 1.11 10.80
N LYS A 97 20.48 -0.05 11.38
CA LYS A 97 20.67 -0.23 12.83
C LYS A 97 19.43 0.12 13.66
N ASN A 98 18.27 0.13 13.03
CA ASN A 98 17.00 0.40 13.67
C ASN A 98 16.23 -0.91 13.88
N TYR A 99 16.22 -1.39 15.12
CA TYR A 99 15.61 -2.65 15.53
C TYR A 99 14.21 -2.48 16.14
N ASN A 100 13.63 -1.29 16.07
CA ASN A 100 12.24 -1.08 16.50
C ASN A 100 11.32 -2.02 15.72
N ASP A 101 10.51 -2.78 16.46
CA ASP A 101 9.61 -3.78 15.89
C ASP A 101 8.15 -3.31 16.02
N TYR A 102 7.51 -3.06 14.89
CA TYR A 102 6.10 -2.64 14.78
C TYR A 102 5.16 -3.83 14.55
N TYR A 103 5.69 -5.05 14.66
CA TYR A 103 4.93 -6.29 14.55
C TYR A 103 5.48 -7.35 15.51
N PRO A 104 5.53 -7.03 16.81
CA PRO A 104 6.16 -7.88 17.79
C PRO A 104 5.39 -9.19 17.99
N HIS A 105 6.11 -10.25 18.28
CA HIS A 105 5.58 -11.62 18.35
C HIS A 105 4.40 -11.76 19.31
N ASN A 106 4.45 -11.08 20.46
CA ASN A 106 3.39 -11.14 21.48
C ASN A 106 2.09 -10.45 21.07
N LEU A 107 2.12 -9.51 20.11
CA LEU A 107 0.93 -8.81 19.60
C LEU A 107 0.52 -9.28 18.20
N LYS A 108 1.25 -10.24 17.64
CA LYS A 108 1.05 -10.68 16.25
C LYS A 108 -0.38 -11.07 15.94
N ASN A 109 -1.00 -11.90 16.77
CA ASN A 109 -2.35 -12.39 16.52
C ASN A 109 -3.38 -11.25 16.58
N GLU A 110 -3.26 -10.35 17.58
CA GLU A 110 -4.14 -9.19 17.73
C GLU A 110 -4.01 -8.23 16.53
N ILE A 111 -2.78 -7.98 16.08
CA ILE A 111 -2.50 -7.17 14.89
C ILE A 111 -3.10 -7.81 13.64
N ASP A 112 -2.94 -9.12 13.46
CA ASP A 112 -3.46 -9.82 12.29
C ASP A 112 -5.00 -9.85 12.28
N ASP A 113 -5.63 -10.04 13.42
CA ASP A 113 -7.09 -10.06 13.55
C ASP A 113 -7.69 -8.68 13.23
N ILE A 114 -7.12 -7.60 13.77
CA ILE A 114 -7.60 -6.24 13.47
C ILE A 114 -7.33 -5.87 12.01
N ASN A 115 -6.16 -6.23 11.47
CA ASN A 115 -5.83 -5.99 10.07
C ASN A 115 -6.78 -6.70 9.11
N LYS A 116 -7.25 -7.89 9.44
CA LYS A 116 -8.25 -8.60 8.64
C LYS A 116 -9.56 -7.84 8.55
N ILE A 117 -10.03 -7.29 9.66
CA ILE A 117 -11.24 -6.46 9.71
C ILE A 117 -11.05 -5.16 8.92
N ILE A 118 -9.92 -4.48 9.11
CA ILE A 118 -9.56 -3.26 8.39
C ILE A 118 -9.47 -3.51 6.89
N TYR A 119 -8.80 -4.59 6.49
CA TYR A 119 -8.64 -4.93 5.08
C TYR A 119 -9.99 -5.15 4.40
N GLU A 120 -10.88 -5.93 5.02
CA GLU A 120 -12.17 -6.28 4.42
C GLU A 120 -13.14 -5.10 4.37
N ASN A 121 -13.24 -4.33 5.47
CA ASN A 121 -14.28 -3.34 5.63
C ASN A 121 -13.83 -1.91 5.32
N ILE A 122 -12.55 -1.59 5.47
CA ILE A 122 -12.02 -0.26 5.18
C ILE A 122 -11.29 -0.27 3.84
N ASN A 123 -10.20 -1.03 3.70
CA ASN A 123 -9.39 -0.99 2.49
C ASN A 123 -10.19 -1.43 1.24
N ASN A 124 -10.86 -2.57 1.32
CA ASN A 124 -11.75 -3.04 0.27
C ASN A 124 -13.11 -2.34 0.30
N GLY A 125 -13.57 -1.92 1.48
CA GLY A 125 -14.86 -1.25 1.68
C GLY A 125 -14.99 0.04 0.89
N VAL A 126 -13.93 0.86 0.84
CA VAL A 126 -13.90 2.09 0.02
C VAL A 126 -14.12 1.78 -1.45
N TYR A 127 -13.44 0.77 -1.98
CA TYR A 127 -13.61 0.36 -3.38
C TYR A 127 -14.99 -0.27 -3.64
N LYS A 128 -15.47 -1.11 -2.73
CA LYS A 128 -16.84 -1.67 -2.81
C LYS A 128 -17.88 -0.56 -2.84
N SER A 129 -17.73 0.48 -2.02
CA SER A 129 -18.61 1.64 -2.03
C SER A 129 -18.50 2.42 -3.33
N GLY A 130 -17.29 2.80 -3.74
CA GLY A 130 -17.04 3.64 -4.90
C GLY A 130 -17.40 3.00 -6.25
N PHE A 131 -17.35 1.67 -6.36
CA PHE A 131 -17.69 0.93 -7.58
C PHE A 131 -19.07 0.24 -7.50
N SER A 132 -19.88 0.53 -6.48
CA SER A 132 -21.23 -0.02 -6.38
C SER A 132 -22.12 0.48 -7.52
N THR A 133 -22.85 -0.46 -8.14
CA THR A 133 -23.78 -0.16 -9.24
C THR A 133 -25.24 -0.10 -8.79
N THR A 134 -25.53 -0.43 -7.53
CA THR A 134 -26.87 -0.37 -6.93
C THR A 134 -26.82 0.34 -5.59
N GLN A 135 -27.93 1.02 -5.23
CA GLN A 135 -28.06 1.72 -3.95
C GLN A 135 -27.89 0.75 -2.77
N ALA A 136 -28.48 -0.44 -2.83
CA ALA A 136 -28.39 -1.43 -1.77
C ALA A 136 -26.94 -1.90 -1.53
N SER A 137 -26.16 -2.17 -2.59
CA SER A 137 -24.76 -2.55 -2.47
C SER A 137 -23.89 -1.42 -1.91
N TYR A 138 -24.19 -0.18 -2.31
CA TYR A 138 -23.53 1.00 -1.77
C TYR A 138 -23.78 1.15 -0.27
N GLU A 139 -25.04 1.10 0.16
CA GLU A 139 -25.42 1.25 1.57
C GLU A 139 -24.81 0.15 2.45
N ASP A 140 -24.83 -1.11 2.00
CA ASP A 140 -24.18 -2.22 2.74
C ASP A 140 -22.67 -1.96 2.91
N ALA A 141 -21.98 -1.54 1.85
CA ALA A 141 -20.55 -1.28 1.90
C ALA A 141 -20.21 -0.07 2.79
N VAL A 142 -20.93 1.03 2.65
CA VAL A 142 -20.73 2.27 3.43
C VAL A 142 -21.03 2.04 4.91
N ASN A 143 -22.11 1.34 5.23
CA ASN A 143 -22.46 1.06 6.63
C ASN A 143 -21.38 0.22 7.31
N LYS A 144 -20.84 -0.81 6.64
CA LYS A 144 -19.72 -1.62 7.17
C LYS A 144 -18.45 -0.79 7.34
N LEU A 145 -18.14 0.05 6.35
CA LEU A 145 -16.98 0.95 6.39
C LEU A 145 -17.04 1.86 7.62
N PHE A 146 -18.12 2.63 7.78
CA PHE A 146 -18.24 3.58 8.89
C PHE A 146 -18.38 2.91 10.25
N SER A 147 -19.10 1.79 10.35
CA SER A 147 -19.15 1.02 11.59
C SER A 147 -17.77 0.52 12.03
N THR A 148 -16.92 0.16 11.06
CA THR A 148 -15.55 -0.27 11.36
C THR A 148 -14.66 0.91 11.74
N LEU A 149 -14.82 2.09 11.10
CA LEU A 149 -14.13 3.31 11.51
C LEU A 149 -14.48 3.70 12.95
N ASP A 150 -15.78 3.66 13.32
CA ASP A 150 -16.23 3.92 14.68
C ASP A 150 -15.68 2.91 15.71
N MET A 151 -15.49 1.67 15.29
CA MET A 151 -14.82 0.64 16.13
C MET A 151 -13.35 1.00 16.35
N ILE A 152 -12.64 1.38 15.31
CA ILE A 152 -11.22 1.78 15.39
C ILE A 152 -11.07 3.02 16.26
N GLU A 153 -11.91 4.03 16.08
CA GLU A 153 -11.91 5.25 16.90
C GLU A 153 -12.04 4.93 18.41
N LYS A 154 -13.02 4.09 18.76
CA LYS A 154 -13.21 3.65 20.15
C LYS A 154 -12.05 2.81 20.70
N LEU A 155 -11.31 2.13 19.81
CA LEU A 155 -10.14 1.34 20.20
C LEU A 155 -8.95 2.26 20.47
N LEU A 156 -8.77 3.28 19.64
CA LEU A 156 -7.71 4.28 19.79
C LEU A 156 -7.95 5.18 21.01
N ASP A 157 -9.19 5.55 21.28
CA ASP A 157 -9.57 6.37 22.47
C ASP A 157 -9.25 5.69 23.81
N LYS A 158 -9.01 4.39 23.82
CA LYS A 158 -8.60 3.62 25.01
C LYS A 158 -7.09 3.43 25.13
N GLN A 159 -6.33 3.91 24.17
CA GLN A 159 -4.87 3.82 24.14
C GLN A 159 -4.31 5.19 24.52
N ASP A 160 -3.94 5.34 25.80
CA ASP A 160 -3.21 6.52 26.32
C ASP A 160 -1.74 6.54 25.86
#